data_7afa08f0f5f32969a03113fc489cebbf
#
_entry.id   7afa08f0f5f32969a03113fc489cebbf
#
_cell.length_a   1.000
_cell.length_b   1.000
_cell.length_c   1.000
_cell.angle_alpha   90.00
_cell.angle_beta   90.00
_cell.angle_gamma   90.00
#
_symmetry.space_group_name_H-M   'P 1'
#
loop_
_entity.id
_entity.type
_entity.pdbx_description
1 polymer ?
#
loop_
_entity_poly.entity_id
_entity_poly.type
_entity_poly.pdbx_seq_one_letter_code
_entity_poly.pdbx_strand_id
1 'polypeptide(L)'
;MNIKTTIYSLAFLGLAGCSEALVQQPEPGNTGIKFSVTVDSGSKMTTDAALHSVFEEGDRVGVYAVLSGSDLAASGNWADNRILTYTSGEWLLEGEPVYLPKEGSLDFYAYYPYMKDFNPTEYLYDASAKSFDFMTSQTLSVSSSSVCLKMEHSLVLIDVNINGGGRQVSLNNAVASTVINLQTGLSNSEQRKSISLKQNGPHSYRQYIPSQTLAAGELFGISAGASRASYSITSEKVLRGGQAYKFNITSPIIDINSLPNCYIVKSGQSVTIPLVKAYELWRQEAWSTEKSLDGAPEAYLLWSDTEGLVPTDGVQVNAVSSDWASSTATVTVAEGKTGNAVIAVKIAGSCRWTWHLWVTDYDPSASSVTFADGLEFMDRNLGASTSDVREAGSYGCYYQACRANPFPGPESNNSVAMRKIYGPSGAEAKVTADKIWGNDQGQSIRRAIKDPLLFVTSGSEPYSWITTDAGATDSAAEFWPSKHTGGVKTAYDPCPEGWMLPTYGDTSPFASLSNYSSAVHGNIAKSGRLKFNGQFDAGGSATMLWCGDATGPKTCALYMSWDSSNNPKEVNPDTNYSRGNALPVRCVKETF
;
A
#
# COMPACT_ATOMS: atom_id res chain seq x y z
N MET A 1 -69.25 21.28 -47.11
CA MET A 1 -70.20 21.06 -45.98
C MET A 1 -69.35 21.16 -44.72
N ASN A 2 -69.43 22.31 -44.01
CA ASN A 2 -68.63 22.69 -42.85
C ASN A 2 -69.25 22.12 -41.59
N ILE A 3 -68.51 21.45 -40.79
CA ILE A 3 -68.86 21.11 -39.40
C ILE A 3 -67.84 21.79 -38.51
N LYS A 4 -68.26 22.79 -37.77
CA LYS A 4 -67.52 23.45 -36.69
C LYS A 4 -67.66 22.63 -35.44
N THR A 5 -66.54 22.24 -34.88
CA THR A 5 -66.46 21.57 -33.55
C THR A 5 -65.95 22.63 -32.54
N THR A 6 -66.83 22.95 -31.61
CA THR A 6 -66.53 23.84 -30.47
C THR A 6 -65.83 23.06 -29.37
N ILE A 7 -64.62 23.53 -28.97
CA ILE A 7 -63.90 22.99 -27.83
C ILE A 7 -64.17 23.87 -26.61
N TYR A 8 -64.73 23.27 -25.56
CA TYR A 8 -64.85 23.89 -24.23
C TYR A 8 -63.51 23.74 -23.48
N SER A 9 -62.91 24.86 -23.13
CA SER A 9 -61.76 24.92 -22.25
C SER A 9 -62.22 24.88 -20.80
N LEU A 10 -61.88 23.80 -20.09
CA LEU A 10 -61.98 23.71 -18.64
C LEU A 10 -60.69 24.30 -18.04
N ALA A 11 -60.81 25.44 -17.39
CA ALA A 11 -59.73 26.05 -16.62
C ALA A 11 -59.60 25.29 -15.27
N PHE A 12 -58.52 24.51 -15.09
CA PHE A 12 -58.11 24.03 -13.79
C PHE A 12 -57.29 25.12 -13.11
N LEU A 13 -57.84 25.74 -12.08
CA LEU A 13 -57.06 26.53 -11.11
C LEU A 13 -56.24 25.54 -10.25
N GLY A 14 -54.99 25.31 -10.65
CA GLY A 14 -54.00 24.72 -9.80
C GLY A 14 -53.46 25.78 -8.83
N LEU A 15 -53.76 25.64 -7.54
CA LEU A 15 -53.06 26.34 -6.48
C LEU A 15 -51.63 25.82 -6.45
N ALA A 16 -50.73 26.47 -7.18
CA ALA A 16 -49.30 26.32 -6.99
C ALA A 16 -48.94 27.07 -5.72
N GLY A 17 -48.75 26.32 -4.63
CA GLY A 17 -48.05 26.84 -3.48
C GLY A 17 -46.60 27.09 -3.88
N CYS A 18 -46.28 28.35 -4.22
CA CYS A 18 -44.91 28.80 -4.28
C CYS A 18 -44.36 28.75 -2.86
N SER A 19 -43.50 27.76 -2.55
CA SER A 19 -42.51 27.94 -1.52
C SER A 19 -41.61 29.07 -2.02
N GLU A 20 -41.73 30.26 -1.47
CA GLU A 20 -40.78 31.34 -1.69
C GLU A 20 -39.41 30.80 -1.22
N ALA A 21 -38.52 30.47 -2.17
CA ALA A 21 -37.12 30.34 -1.89
C ALA A 21 -36.69 31.70 -1.27
N LEU A 22 -36.13 31.66 -0.07
CA LEU A 22 -35.55 32.82 0.58
C LEU A 22 -34.43 33.36 -0.31
N VAL A 23 -34.77 34.32 -1.19
CA VAL A 23 -33.79 34.97 -2.07
C VAL A 23 -32.98 35.92 -1.21
N GLN A 24 -31.74 35.58 -0.93
CA GLN A 24 -30.77 36.47 -0.31
C GLN A 24 -30.47 37.62 -1.30
N GLN A 25 -31.12 38.75 -1.13
CA GLN A 25 -30.77 39.95 -1.90
C GLN A 25 -29.72 40.76 -1.14
N PRO A 26 -28.55 41.08 -1.75
CA PRO A 26 -27.55 41.91 -1.12
C PRO A 26 -28.10 43.34 -0.95
N GLU A 27 -28.13 43.83 0.28
CA GLU A 27 -28.39 45.26 0.55
C GLU A 27 -27.14 46.08 0.23
N PRO A 28 -27.28 47.36 -0.20
CA PRO A 28 -26.12 48.22 -0.41
C PRO A 28 -25.29 48.36 0.86
N GLY A 29 -24.04 47.85 0.82
CA GLY A 29 -23.09 47.85 1.95
C GLY A 29 -23.01 46.52 2.71
N ASN A 30 -23.79 45.49 2.40
CA ASN A 30 -23.68 44.18 2.99
C ASN A 30 -22.56 43.38 2.26
N THR A 31 -21.45 43.21 2.90
CA THR A 31 -20.36 42.31 2.45
C THR A 31 -20.70 40.89 2.88
N GLY A 32 -20.60 39.90 1.97
CA GLY A 32 -20.79 38.49 2.31
C GLY A 32 -19.93 38.05 3.49
N ILE A 33 -20.40 37.04 4.22
CA ILE A 33 -19.71 36.51 5.40
C ILE A 33 -18.38 35.89 4.97
N LYS A 34 -17.32 36.25 5.68
CA LYS A 34 -16.00 35.65 5.57
C LYS A 34 -15.88 34.46 6.51
N PHE A 35 -15.36 33.35 6.00
CA PHE A 35 -15.19 32.12 6.77
C PHE A 35 -13.73 31.91 7.12
N SER A 36 -13.50 31.40 8.32
CA SER A 36 -12.27 30.74 8.73
C SER A 36 -12.64 29.38 9.32
N VAL A 37 -11.80 28.38 9.11
CA VAL A 37 -11.99 27.05 9.68
C VAL A 37 -10.75 26.68 10.46
N THR A 38 -10.95 26.19 11.68
CA THR A 38 -9.88 25.73 12.57
C THR A 38 -10.22 24.34 13.07
N VAL A 39 -9.18 23.56 13.40
CA VAL A 39 -9.33 22.28 14.10
C VAL A 39 -8.77 22.46 15.52
N ASP A 40 -9.38 21.87 16.52
CA ASP A 40 -8.90 21.96 17.89
C ASP A 40 -7.57 21.22 18.03
N SER A 41 -6.52 22.02 18.21
CA SER A 41 -5.11 21.67 18.50
C SER A 41 -4.43 20.58 17.66
N GLY A 42 -3.54 20.99 16.76
CA GLY A 42 -2.35 20.26 16.30
C GLY A 42 -2.44 19.48 15.00
N SER A 43 -2.27 20.19 13.94
CA SER A 43 -1.59 19.94 12.66
C SER A 43 -1.68 18.59 11.93
N LYS A 44 -2.13 18.69 10.70
CA LYS A 44 -2.12 17.87 9.46
C LYS A 44 -3.30 16.95 9.23
N MET A 45 -3.94 17.13 8.05
CA MET A 45 -4.99 16.25 7.52
C MET A 45 -4.49 14.86 7.09
N THR A 46 -3.25 14.52 7.33
CA THR A 46 -2.85 13.18 7.72
C THR A 46 -3.13 13.05 9.21
N THR A 47 -4.32 12.59 9.56
CA THR A 47 -4.65 12.34 10.96
C THR A 47 -3.65 11.33 11.52
N ASP A 48 -2.79 11.77 12.43
CA ASP A 48 -1.86 10.87 13.10
C ASP A 48 -2.60 9.96 14.12
N ALA A 49 -1.88 9.08 14.80
CA ALA A 49 -2.43 8.18 15.81
C ALA A 49 -2.96 8.89 17.07
N ALA A 50 -2.86 10.23 17.14
CA ALA A 50 -3.34 11.07 18.24
C ALA A 50 -4.48 12.01 17.80
N LEU A 51 -5.04 11.85 16.59
CA LEU A 51 -6.07 12.69 15.98
C LEU A 51 -5.62 14.16 15.77
N HIS A 52 -4.34 14.37 15.51
CA HIS A 52 -3.89 15.67 15.08
C HIS A 52 -4.16 15.83 13.57
N SER A 53 -4.90 16.85 13.17
CA SER A 53 -5.28 17.10 11.78
C SER A 53 -4.91 18.50 11.31
N VAL A 54 -4.40 18.64 10.07
CA VAL A 54 -4.18 19.91 9.35
C VAL A 54 -4.82 19.81 7.99
N PHE A 55 -5.49 20.87 7.57
CA PHE A 55 -6.05 20.96 6.24
C PHE A 55 -4.97 21.11 5.16
N GLU A 56 -5.15 20.40 4.07
CA GLU A 56 -4.27 20.42 2.90
C GLU A 56 -4.94 21.17 1.74
N GLU A 57 -4.13 21.58 0.77
CA GLU A 57 -4.61 22.26 -0.44
C GLU A 57 -5.70 21.43 -1.13
N GLY A 58 -6.86 22.03 -1.37
CA GLY A 58 -8.01 21.39 -1.98
C GLY A 58 -8.99 20.71 -1.01
N ASP A 59 -8.73 20.71 0.30
CA ASP A 59 -9.70 20.23 1.28
C ASP A 59 -11.00 21.03 1.26
N ARG A 60 -12.12 20.34 1.48
CA ARG A 60 -13.45 20.93 1.39
C ARG A 60 -14.29 20.66 2.61
N VAL A 61 -14.96 21.70 3.09
CA VAL A 61 -15.93 21.69 4.19
C VAL A 61 -17.31 22.06 3.65
N GLY A 62 -18.33 21.30 4.04
CA GLY A 62 -19.73 21.64 3.76
C GLY A 62 -20.32 22.51 4.88
N VAL A 63 -21.06 23.56 4.51
CA VAL A 63 -21.64 24.53 5.45
C VAL A 63 -23.12 24.69 5.21
N TYR A 64 -23.90 24.64 6.28
CA TYR A 64 -25.31 24.99 6.36
C TYR A 64 -25.51 26.21 7.27
N ALA A 65 -26.54 27.00 7.01
CA ALA A 65 -26.94 28.08 7.90
C ALA A 65 -28.46 28.11 8.03
N VAL A 66 -28.94 28.41 9.22
CA VAL A 66 -30.37 28.69 9.50
C VAL A 66 -30.50 30.00 10.27
N LEU A 67 -31.69 30.61 10.29
CA LEU A 67 -31.98 31.70 11.23
C LEU A 67 -31.83 31.14 12.66
N SER A 68 -31.18 31.90 13.54
CA SER A 68 -30.94 31.46 14.89
C SER A 68 -32.23 31.07 15.63
N GLY A 69 -32.20 29.89 16.21
CA GLY A 69 -33.35 29.28 16.89
C GLY A 69 -34.30 28.51 15.98
N SER A 70 -33.98 28.39 14.67
CA SER A 70 -34.73 27.54 13.75
C SER A 70 -34.11 26.15 13.67
N ASP A 71 -34.95 25.17 13.32
CA ASP A 71 -34.46 23.80 13.09
C ASP A 71 -33.73 23.72 11.75
N LEU A 72 -32.66 22.95 11.75
CA LEU A 72 -31.94 22.57 10.55
C LEU A 72 -32.79 21.58 9.74
N ALA A 73 -32.99 21.86 8.47
CA ALA A 73 -33.74 21.03 7.54
C ALA A 73 -32.79 20.32 6.54
N ALA A 74 -33.28 19.26 5.90
CA ALA A 74 -32.54 18.59 4.83
C ALA A 74 -32.25 19.51 3.63
N SER A 75 -33.11 20.53 3.39
CA SER A 75 -32.95 21.56 2.37
C SER A 75 -33.87 22.76 2.66
N GLY A 76 -33.63 23.89 2.00
CA GLY A 76 -34.42 25.12 2.18
C GLY A 76 -33.98 25.91 3.41
N ASN A 77 -32.75 25.69 3.89
CA ASN A 77 -32.13 26.48 4.94
C ASN A 77 -31.72 27.87 4.40
N TRP A 78 -31.25 28.75 5.26
CA TRP A 78 -30.68 30.04 4.83
C TRP A 78 -29.48 29.84 3.88
N ALA A 79 -28.67 28.82 4.12
CA ALA A 79 -27.65 28.31 3.20
C ALA A 79 -27.62 26.78 3.27
N ASP A 80 -27.66 26.14 2.10
CA ASP A 80 -27.62 24.67 1.95
C ASP A 80 -26.29 24.25 1.35
N ASN A 81 -25.61 23.36 2.05
CA ASN A 81 -24.41 22.63 1.63
C ASN A 81 -23.39 23.47 0.85
N ARG A 82 -23.12 24.70 1.32
CA ARG A 82 -22.14 25.60 0.70
C ARG A 82 -20.74 25.05 0.90
N ILE A 83 -19.91 25.19 -0.12
CA ILE A 83 -18.56 24.62 -0.15
C ILE A 83 -17.56 25.67 0.28
N LEU A 84 -16.76 25.36 1.30
CA LEU A 84 -15.52 26.06 1.60
C LEU A 84 -14.36 25.20 1.12
N THR A 85 -13.48 25.76 0.29
CA THR A 85 -12.28 25.09 -0.19
C THR A 85 -11.05 25.76 0.40
N TYR A 86 -10.12 24.94 0.91
CA TYR A 86 -8.84 25.43 1.42
C TYR A 86 -7.87 25.64 0.27
N THR A 87 -7.41 26.87 0.08
CA THR A 87 -6.55 27.25 -1.05
C THR A 87 -5.57 28.31 -0.60
N SER A 88 -4.27 28.04 -0.80
CA SER A 88 -3.19 28.98 -0.49
C SER A 88 -3.21 29.53 0.95
N GLY A 89 -3.60 28.69 1.91
CA GLY A 89 -3.65 29.03 3.32
C GLY A 89 -4.96 29.71 3.78
N GLU A 90 -5.94 29.87 2.91
CA GLU A 90 -7.23 30.52 3.18
C GLU A 90 -8.40 29.63 2.82
N TRP A 91 -9.54 29.86 3.48
CA TRP A 91 -10.80 29.19 3.18
C TRP A 91 -11.66 30.09 2.29
N LEU A 92 -11.95 29.61 1.07
CA LEU A 92 -12.72 30.34 0.07
C LEU A 92 -14.09 29.69 -0.11
N LEU A 93 -15.15 30.51 0.00
CA LEU A 93 -16.50 30.07 -0.30
C LEU A 93 -16.70 29.97 -1.82
N GLU A 94 -17.14 28.82 -2.29
CA GLU A 94 -17.46 28.60 -3.70
C GLU A 94 -18.87 29.14 -4.02
N GLY A 95 -19.00 29.85 -5.14
CA GLY A 95 -20.25 30.39 -5.66
C GLY A 95 -20.75 31.64 -4.94
N GLU A 96 -22.08 31.75 -4.73
CA GLU A 96 -22.71 32.97 -4.19
C GLU A 96 -22.38 33.19 -2.71
N PRO A 97 -22.09 34.42 -2.28
CA PRO A 97 -21.85 34.75 -0.87
C PRO A 97 -23.05 34.41 0.03
N VAL A 98 -22.78 34.10 1.29
CA VAL A 98 -23.79 34.01 2.34
C VAL A 98 -23.88 35.39 3.02
N TYR A 99 -25.07 35.94 3.15
CA TYR A 99 -25.31 37.22 3.75
C TYR A 99 -26.01 37.07 5.11
N LEU A 100 -25.81 38.04 6.01
CA LEU A 100 -26.58 38.13 7.23
C LEU A 100 -28.02 38.58 6.94
N PRO A 101 -29.01 38.15 7.75
CA PRO A 101 -30.37 38.69 7.70
C PRO A 101 -30.37 40.16 8.11
N LYS A 102 -31.40 40.90 7.69
CA LYS A 102 -31.59 42.32 8.08
C LYS A 102 -31.73 42.49 9.61
N GLU A 103 -32.37 41.53 10.23
CA GLU A 103 -32.58 41.45 11.66
C GLU A 103 -32.31 40.02 12.13
N GLY A 104 -31.76 39.87 13.33
CA GLY A 104 -31.44 38.59 13.93
C GLY A 104 -30.01 38.11 13.62
N SER A 105 -29.81 36.81 13.73
CA SER A 105 -28.50 36.12 13.57
C SER A 105 -28.66 34.78 12.87
N LEU A 106 -27.57 34.19 12.47
CA LEU A 106 -27.51 32.87 11.85
C LEU A 106 -26.82 31.86 12.78
N ASP A 107 -27.32 30.63 12.74
CA ASP A 107 -26.64 29.46 13.29
C ASP A 107 -26.01 28.69 12.15
N PHE A 108 -24.70 28.42 12.25
CA PHE A 108 -23.91 27.72 11.26
C PHE A 108 -23.61 26.30 11.72
N TYR A 109 -23.79 25.37 10.81
CA TYR A 109 -23.45 23.96 10.98
C TYR A 109 -22.51 23.55 9.85
N ALA A 110 -21.36 23.00 10.20
CA ALA A 110 -20.37 22.59 9.20
C ALA A 110 -19.94 21.13 9.42
N TYR A 111 -19.46 20.51 8.35
CA TYR A 111 -18.96 19.14 8.40
C TYR A 111 -17.79 18.93 7.42
N TYR A 112 -16.94 17.99 7.74
CA TYR A 112 -15.82 17.54 6.91
C TYR A 112 -15.77 15.99 6.90
N PRO A 113 -15.41 15.35 5.77
CA PRO A 113 -15.15 15.94 4.45
C PRO A 113 -16.46 16.31 3.71
N TYR A 114 -16.37 17.28 2.81
CA TYR A 114 -17.53 17.68 1.98
C TYR A 114 -18.06 16.53 1.14
N MET A 115 -19.37 16.39 1.08
CA MET A 115 -20.11 15.44 0.25
C MET A 115 -21.25 16.14 -0.48
N LYS A 116 -21.36 15.92 -1.80
CA LYS A 116 -22.35 16.61 -2.64
C LYS A 116 -23.80 16.36 -2.19
N ASP A 117 -24.13 15.12 -1.85
CA ASP A 117 -25.50 14.69 -1.52
C ASP A 117 -25.65 14.44 -0.01
N PHE A 118 -25.05 15.30 0.83
CA PHE A 118 -25.11 15.20 2.27
C PHE A 118 -26.45 15.67 2.82
N ASN A 119 -27.10 14.82 3.65
CA ASN A 119 -28.27 15.23 4.41
C ASN A 119 -27.84 15.68 5.82
N PRO A 120 -27.98 16.97 6.18
CA PRO A 120 -27.46 17.50 7.45
C PRO A 120 -28.23 17.02 8.68
N THR A 121 -29.43 16.46 8.49
CA THR A 121 -30.29 15.98 9.59
C THR A 121 -30.24 14.47 9.78
N GLU A 122 -29.79 13.71 8.76
CA GLU A 122 -29.81 12.25 8.79
C GLU A 122 -28.74 11.67 7.87
N TYR A 123 -27.47 11.79 8.27
CA TYR A 123 -26.39 11.16 7.53
C TYR A 123 -25.95 9.86 8.22
N LEU A 124 -26.13 8.72 7.52
CA LEU A 124 -25.70 7.42 8.03
C LEU A 124 -24.19 7.22 7.79
N TYR A 125 -23.43 7.15 8.88
CA TYR A 125 -22.06 6.66 8.89
C TYR A 125 -22.06 5.18 9.28
N ASP A 126 -21.49 4.31 8.45
CA ASP A 126 -21.28 2.88 8.74
C ASP A 126 -19.79 2.53 8.61
N ALA A 127 -19.14 2.28 9.74
CA ALA A 127 -17.73 1.94 9.84
C ALA A 127 -17.36 0.62 9.14
N SER A 128 -18.31 -0.24 8.79
CA SER A 128 -18.01 -1.44 8.00
C SER A 128 -17.88 -1.16 6.50
N ALA A 129 -18.38 -0.01 6.04
CA ALA A 129 -18.31 0.41 4.64
C ALA A 129 -17.43 1.65 4.43
N LYS A 130 -17.15 2.40 5.50
CA LYS A 130 -16.44 3.70 5.46
C LYS A 130 -15.30 3.72 6.48
N SER A 131 -14.21 4.37 6.11
CA SER A 131 -13.06 4.57 7.01
C SER A 131 -12.45 5.95 6.73
N PHE A 132 -13.10 6.99 7.22
CA PHE A 132 -12.59 8.36 7.17
C PHE A 132 -12.98 9.12 8.43
N ASP A 133 -12.20 10.12 8.75
CA ASP A 133 -12.47 11.01 9.87
C ASP A 133 -13.64 11.93 9.54
N PHE A 134 -14.61 11.97 10.45
CA PHE A 134 -15.77 12.84 10.31
C PHE A 134 -15.73 13.92 11.38
N MET A 135 -15.68 15.18 10.94
CA MET A 135 -15.67 16.34 11.84
C MET A 135 -16.92 17.17 11.66
N THR A 136 -17.35 17.81 12.74
CA THR A 136 -18.49 18.72 12.76
C THR A 136 -18.12 20.03 13.45
N SER A 137 -18.88 21.09 13.14
CA SER A 137 -18.81 22.37 13.83
C SER A 137 -20.19 22.98 13.99
N GLN A 138 -20.43 23.60 15.13
CA GLN A 138 -21.62 24.45 15.35
C GLN A 138 -21.16 25.82 15.83
N THR A 139 -21.61 26.88 15.15
CA THR A 139 -21.33 28.25 15.54
C THR A 139 -22.64 29.03 15.56
N LEU A 140 -23.14 29.29 16.75
CA LEU A 140 -24.49 29.80 16.98
C LEU A 140 -24.54 31.31 17.14
N SER A 141 -25.69 31.93 16.79
CA SER A 141 -26.00 33.33 17.01
C SER A 141 -25.02 34.30 16.37
N VAL A 142 -24.56 33.98 15.15
CA VAL A 142 -23.61 34.82 14.40
C VAL A 142 -24.33 36.03 13.82
N SER A 143 -23.91 37.25 14.24
CA SER A 143 -24.37 38.54 13.75
C SER A 143 -23.27 39.41 13.13
N SER A 144 -22.07 38.84 12.96
CA SER A 144 -20.89 39.49 12.39
C SER A 144 -20.64 39.05 10.96
N SER A 145 -19.96 39.87 10.15
CA SER A 145 -19.54 39.53 8.79
C SER A 145 -18.38 38.53 8.70
N SER A 146 -17.98 37.92 9.82
CA SER A 146 -16.99 36.87 9.86
C SER A 146 -17.40 35.77 10.82
N VAL A 147 -17.16 34.52 10.44
CA VAL A 147 -17.43 33.33 11.25
C VAL A 147 -16.20 32.42 11.28
N CYS A 148 -15.90 31.91 12.46
CA CYS A 148 -14.89 30.88 12.66
C CYS A 148 -15.60 29.54 12.92
N LEU A 149 -15.41 28.58 12.03
CA LEU A 149 -15.92 27.23 12.17
C LEU A 149 -14.85 26.38 12.87
N LYS A 150 -15.09 26.06 14.14
CA LYS A 150 -14.21 25.21 14.92
C LYS A 150 -14.61 23.76 14.72
N MET A 151 -13.84 23.03 13.91
CA MET A 151 -14.12 21.62 13.59
C MET A 151 -13.67 20.72 14.74
N GLU A 152 -14.53 19.78 15.11
CA GLU A 152 -14.26 18.78 16.14
C GLU A 152 -14.47 17.37 15.58
N HIS A 153 -13.58 16.44 15.93
CA HIS A 153 -13.71 15.03 15.55
C HIS A 153 -14.94 14.41 16.20
N SER A 154 -15.83 13.85 15.41
CA SER A 154 -17.10 13.28 15.91
C SER A 154 -17.00 11.80 16.22
N LEU A 155 -16.05 11.10 15.60
CA LEU A 155 -15.85 9.66 15.73
C LEU A 155 -14.68 9.32 16.65
N VAL A 156 -14.55 8.05 16.97
CA VAL A 156 -13.42 7.46 17.70
C VAL A 156 -12.43 6.89 16.70
N LEU A 157 -11.15 7.19 16.85
CA LEU A 157 -10.10 6.50 16.10
C LEU A 157 -9.63 5.27 16.87
N ILE A 158 -9.73 4.10 16.24
CA ILE A 158 -9.06 2.87 16.66
C ILE A 158 -7.79 2.72 15.84
N ASP A 159 -6.63 2.70 16.50
CA ASP A 159 -5.31 2.52 15.90
C ASP A 159 -4.66 1.27 16.49
N VAL A 160 -4.43 0.26 15.66
CA VAL A 160 -3.91 -1.05 16.08
C VAL A 160 -2.58 -1.30 15.40
N ASN A 161 -1.54 -1.50 16.20
CA ASN A 161 -0.24 -1.96 15.71
C ASN A 161 -0.04 -3.43 16.08
N ILE A 162 0.30 -4.27 15.11
CA ILE A 162 0.54 -5.69 15.29
C ILE A 162 1.93 -6.04 14.78
N ASN A 163 2.74 -6.68 15.60
CA ASN A 163 4.06 -7.17 15.16
C ASN A 163 3.91 -8.19 14.03
N GLY A 164 4.56 -7.93 12.88
CA GLY A 164 4.43 -8.69 11.64
C GLY A 164 3.13 -8.35 10.89
N GLY A 165 3.22 -7.75 9.71
CA GLY A 165 2.10 -7.25 8.91
C GLY A 165 1.28 -8.31 8.16
N GLY A 166 0.49 -7.87 7.17
CA GLY A 166 -0.22 -8.73 6.21
C GLY A 166 -1.38 -9.54 6.77
N ARG A 167 -2.07 -9.02 7.77
CA ARG A 167 -3.18 -9.71 8.44
C ARG A 167 -4.51 -9.00 8.18
N GLN A 168 -5.58 -9.75 8.35
CA GLN A 168 -6.90 -9.16 8.50
C GLN A 168 -7.17 -8.97 10.00
N VAL A 169 -7.54 -7.78 10.37
CA VAL A 169 -7.87 -7.41 11.75
C VAL A 169 -9.31 -6.95 11.82
N SER A 170 -10.08 -7.49 12.74
CA SER A 170 -11.45 -7.10 12.99
C SER A 170 -11.66 -6.67 14.43
N LEU A 171 -12.40 -5.59 14.64
CA LEU A 171 -12.94 -5.22 15.95
C LEU A 171 -14.27 -5.96 16.13
N ASN A 172 -14.36 -6.81 17.14
CA ASN A 172 -15.51 -7.68 17.36
C ASN A 172 -16.56 -7.02 18.26
N ASN A 173 -17.83 -7.37 18.03
CA ASN A 173 -18.97 -6.94 18.86
C ASN A 173 -19.01 -5.42 19.11
N ALA A 174 -18.80 -4.63 18.06
CA ALA A 174 -18.80 -3.18 18.14
C ALA A 174 -20.04 -2.56 17.46
N VAL A 175 -20.49 -1.41 17.95
CA VAL A 175 -21.44 -0.55 17.24
C VAL A 175 -20.74 -0.01 16.01
N ALA A 176 -21.27 -0.35 14.83
CA ALA A 176 -20.63 -0.01 13.57
C ALA A 176 -21.24 1.23 12.91
N SER A 177 -22.48 1.58 13.23
CA SER A 177 -23.17 2.68 12.55
C SER A 177 -23.77 3.70 13.52
N THR A 178 -23.79 4.95 13.04
CA THR A 178 -24.42 6.08 13.73
C THR A 178 -25.10 6.98 12.69
N VAL A 179 -26.22 7.56 13.05
CA VAL A 179 -26.84 8.64 12.30
C VAL A 179 -26.28 9.95 12.84
N ILE A 180 -25.78 10.80 11.94
CA ILE A 180 -25.23 12.11 12.26
C ILE A 180 -26.27 13.16 11.86
N ASN A 181 -26.65 13.98 12.83
CA ASN A 181 -27.43 15.18 12.65
C ASN A 181 -26.55 16.35 13.10
N LEU A 182 -26.30 17.32 12.22
CA LEU A 182 -25.36 18.41 12.51
C LEU A 182 -25.85 19.33 13.65
N GLN A 183 -27.16 19.38 13.91
CA GLN A 183 -27.75 20.19 14.97
C GLN A 183 -27.84 19.43 16.32
N THR A 184 -28.27 18.17 16.28
CA THR A 184 -28.56 17.40 17.51
C THR A 184 -27.45 16.41 17.89
N GLY A 185 -26.47 16.18 17.01
CA GLY A 185 -25.35 15.27 17.25
C GLY A 185 -25.56 13.86 16.71
N LEU A 186 -24.91 12.88 17.34
CA LEU A 186 -24.86 11.49 16.88
C LEU A 186 -25.86 10.61 17.60
N SER A 187 -26.53 9.74 16.85
CA SER A 187 -27.42 8.69 17.37
C SER A 187 -26.93 7.31 16.90
N ASN A 188 -26.41 6.51 17.82
CA ASN A 188 -25.84 5.21 17.51
C ASN A 188 -26.89 4.14 17.27
N SER A 189 -26.60 3.23 16.33
CA SER A 189 -27.36 1.99 16.18
C SER A 189 -27.17 1.10 17.41
N GLU A 190 -28.22 0.36 17.77
CA GLU A 190 -28.11 -0.69 18.80
C GLU A 190 -27.42 -1.95 18.29
N GLN A 191 -27.36 -2.13 16.97
CA GLN A 191 -26.80 -3.33 16.36
C GLN A 191 -25.27 -3.35 16.46
N ARG A 192 -24.75 -4.43 17.01
CA ARG A 192 -23.31 -4.71 17.09
C ARG A 192 -22.90 -5.75 16.07
N LYS A 193 -21.73 -5.56 15.47
CA LYS A 193 -21.13 -6.49 14.49
C LYS A 193 -19.61 -6.47 14.56
N SER A 194 -18.97 -7.36 13.82
CA SER A 194 -17.54 -7.31 13.59
C SER A 194 -17.23 -6.30 12.49
N ILE A 195 -16.25 -5.44 12.72
CA ILE A 195 -15.82 -4.37 11.81
C ILE A 195 -14.39 -4.66 11.39
N SER A 196 -14.14 -4.85 10.10
CA SER A 196 -12.78 -4.99 9.57
C SER A 196 -12.06 -3.64 9.66
N LEU A 197 -10.84 -3.63 10.22
CA LEU A 197 -9.99 -2.46 10.25
C LEU A 197 -9.27 -2.33 8.91
N LYS A 198 -9.16 -1.10 8.44
CA LYS A 198 -8.38 -0.79 7.23
C LYS A 198 -6.89 -0.78 7.57
N GLN A 199 -6.09 -1.53 6.81
CA GLN A 199 -4.64 -1.46 6.89
C GLN A 199 -4.16 -0.09 6.34
N ASN A 200 -3.30 0.58 7.08
CA ASN A 200 -2.72 1.89 6.71
C ASN A 200 -1.19 1.92 6.83
N GLY A 201 -0.58 0.76 6.97
CA GLY A 201 0.86 0.54 7.01
C GLY A 201 1.19 -0.94 7.21
N PRO A 202 2.45 -1.34 7.08
CA PRO A 202 2.85 -2.76 7.17
C PRO A 202 2.40 -3.45 8.45
N HIS A 203 2.32 -2.71 9.55
CA HIS A 203 1.97 -3.21 10.88
C HIS A 203 0.79 -2.49 11.51
N SER A 204 0.18 -1.53 10.81
CA SER A 204 -0.80 -0.59 11.36
C SER A 204 -2.16 -0.75 10.69
N TYR A 205 -3.21 -0.74 11.52
CA TYR A 205 -4.61 -0.87 11.10
C TYR A 205 -5.42 0.21 11.79
N ARG A 206 -6.29 0.87 11.03
CA ARG A 206 -7.12 1.97 11.53
C ARG A 206 -8.57 1.82 11.15
N GLN A 207 -9.44 2.33 12.02
CA GLN A 207 -10.86 2.48 11.74
C GLN A 207 -11.46 3.59 12.60
N TYR A 208 -12.33 4.38 11.98
CA TYR A 208 -13.18 5.34 12.67
C TYR A 208 -14.52 4.68 13.00
N ILE A 209 -14.91 4.75 14.26
CA ILE A 209 -16.14 4.10 14.76
C ILE A 209 -16.95 5.06 15.64
N PRO A 210 -18.25 4.83 15.83
CA PRO A 210 -19.06 5.58 16.79
C PRO A 210 -18.53 5.44 18.24
N SER A 211 -18.73 6.48 19.06
CA SER A 211 -18.49 6.41 20.51
C SER A 211 -19.31 5.30 21.16
N GLN A 212 -18.70 4.48 22.01
CA GLN A 212 -19.35 3.31 22.60
C GLN A 212 -18.56 2.77 23.78
N THR A 213 -19.17 1.85 24.54
CA THR A 213 -18.48 1.02 25.52
C THR A 213 -18.24 -0.37 24.94
N LEU A 214 -16.99 -0.82 24.98
CA LEU A 214 -16.58 -2.18 24.62
C LEU A 214 -16.54 -3.02 25.89
N ALA A 215 -17.21 -4.17 25.88
CA ALA A 215 -17.21 -5.10 27.00
C ALA A 215 -15.85 -5.81 27.15
N ALA A 216 -15.55 -6.29 28.36
CA ALA A 216 -14.46 -7.22 28.57
C ALA A 216 -14.66 -8.51 27.76
N GLY A 217 -13.56 -9.13 27.31
CA GLY A 217 -13.58 -10.31 26.47
C GLY A 217 -12.78 -10.11 25.18
N GLU A 218 -13.07 -10.93 24.18
CA GLU A 218 -12.41 -10.84 22.88
C GLU A 218 -12.74 -9.52 22.18
N LEU A 219 -11.70 -8.74 21.93
CA LEU A 219 -11.81 -7.41 21.33
C LEU A 219 -11.46 -7.44 19.84
N PHE A 220 -10.31 -8.02 19.50
CA PHE A 220 -9.86 -8.12 18.10
C PHE A 220 -9.75 -9.57 17.67
N GLY A 221 -10.33 -9.87 16.50
CA GLY A 221 -10.02 -11.05 15.74
C GLY A 221 -8.85 -10.76 14.77
N ILE A 222 -7.86 -11.65 14.71
CA ILE A 222 -6.69 -11.52 13.85
C ILE A 222 -6.61 -12.77 12.98
N SER A 223 -6.46 -12.61 11.67
CA SER A 223 -6.34 -13.75 10.76
C SER A 223 -5.31 -13.55 9.68
N ALA A 224 -4.60 -14.62 9.33
CA ALA A 224 -3.68 -14.72 8.20
C ALA A 224 -3.90 -16.08 7.53
N GLY A 225 -4.44 -16.08 6.32
CA GLY A 225 -4.87 -17.32 5.66
C GLY A 225 -5.86 -18.12 6.51
N ALA A 226 -5.52 -19.37 6.81
CA ALA A 226 -6.33 -20.26 7.66
C ALA A 226 -6.09 -20.05 9.17
N SER A 227 -5.02 -19.38 9.55
CA SER A 227 -4.66 -19.16 10.96
C SER A 227 -5.52 -18.09 11.59
N ARG A 228 -5.88 -18.28 12.88
CA ARG A 228 -6.73 -17.38 13.67
C ARG A 228 -6.14 -17.17 15.05
N ALA A 229 -6.21 -15.93 15.53
CA ALA A 229 -5.93 -15.55 16.92
C ALA A 229 -6.88 -14.46 17.35
N SER A 230 -6.93 -14.19 18.63
CA SER A 230 -7.69 -13.09 19.17
C SER A 230 -6.92 -12.32 20.23
N TYR A 231 -7.27 -11.06 20.40
CA TYR A 231 -6.81 -10.21 21.48
C TYR A 231 -8.00 -9.85 22.37
N SER A 232 -7.85 -10.04 23.68
CA SER A 232 -8.89 -9.79 24.67
C SER A 232 -8.50 -8.68 25.64
N ILE A 233 -9.50 -7.96 26.13
CA ILE A 233 -9.36 -7.01 27.24
C ILE A 233 -10.02 -7.57 28.50
N THR A 234 -9.43 -7.28 29.65
CA THR A 234 -9.87 -7.82 30.95
C THR A 234 -10.95 -6.98 31.64
N SER A 235 -11.17 -5.76 31.17
CA SER A 235 -12.18 -4.83 31.68
C SER A 235 -12.84 -4.08 30.54
N GLU A 236 -14.03 -3.56 30.78
CA GLU A 236 -14.70 -2.69 29.80
C GLU A 236 -13.88 -1.44 29.48
N LYS A 237 -14.06 -0.93 28.27
CA LYS A 237 -13.39 0.27 27.78
C LYS A 237 -14.40 1.23 27.17
N VAL A 238 -14.52 2.42 27.76
CA VAL A 238 -15.36 3.49 27.21
C VAL A 238 -14.58 4.24 26.14
N LEU A 239 -15.13 4.26 24.93
CA LEU A 239 -14.59 4.99 23.79
C LEU A 239 -15.40 6.27 23.56
N ARG A 240 -14.74 7.42 23.56
CA ARG A 240 -15.35 8.74 23.39
C ARG A 240 -15.02 9.32 22.02
N GLY A 241 -15.99 9.95 21.39
CA GLY A 241 -15.78 10.72 20.15
C GLY A 241 -14.67 11.76 20.33
N GLY A 242 -13.93 12.01 19.28
CA GLY A 242 -12.77 12.90 19.29
C GLY A 242 -11.55 12.36 20.03
N GLN A 243 -11.51 11.06 20.34
CA GLN A 243 -10.39 10.42 20.99
C GLN A 243 -9.80 9.29 20.15
N ALA A 244 -8.47 9.15 20.20
CA ALA A 244 -7.74 8.04 19.61
C ALA A 244 -7.40 6.98 20.68
N TYR A 245 -7.61 5.73 20.33
CA TYR A 245 -7.27 4.58 21.18
C TYR A 245 -6.29 3.67 20.47
N LYS A 246 -5.08 3.62 21.01
CA LYS A 246 -3.98 2.84 20.45
C LYS A 246 -3.86 1.49 21.14
N PHE A 247 -3.76 0.43 20.33
CA PHE A 247 -3.52 -0.94 20.77
C PHE A 247 -2.23 -1.47 20.13
N ASN A 248 -1.30 -1.92 20.96
CA ASN A 248 -0.11 -2.62 20.50
C ASN A 248 -0.31 -4.10 20.81
N ILE A 249 -0.40 -4.92 19.78
CA ILE A 249 -0.74 -6.34 19.91
C ILE A 249 0.44 -7.17 19.44
N THR A 250 0.88 -8.12 20.29
CA THR A 250 1.77 -9.20 19.86
C THR A 250 0.90 -10.38 19.45
N SER A 251 0.89 -10.71 18.17
CA SER A 251 0.11 -11.82 17.65
C SER A 251 0.96 -13.09 17.54
N PRO A 252 0.44 -14.26 17.95
CA PRO A 252 1.12 -15.53 17.72
C PRO A 252 1.05 -15.97 16.25
N ILE A 253 0.24 -15.33 15.42
CA ILE A 253 0.13 -15.62 14.00
C ILE A 253 1.20 -14.83 13.25
N ILE A 254 1.93 -15.52 12.41
CA ILE A 254 2.93 -14.94 11.52
C ILE A 254 2.43 -15.06 10.09
N ASP A 255 2.28 -13.92 9.43
CA ASP A 255 2.05 -13.89 7.99
C ASP A 255 3.37 -13.79 7.25
N ILE A 256 3.76 -14.88 6.64
CA ILE A 256 5.00 -14.96 5.85
C ILE A 256 4.97 -14.08 4.60
N ASN A 257 3.78 -13.70 4.11
CA ASN A 257 3.65 -12.87 2.92
C ASN A 257 4.09 -11.43 3.17
N SER A 258 3.90 -10.92 4.39
CA SER A 258 4.30 -9.57 4.75
C SER A 258 5.77 -9.41 5.11
N LEU A 259 6.46 -10.52 5.44
CA LEU A 259 7.87 -10.46 5.78
C LEU A 259 8.71 -10.16 4.53
N PRO A 260 9.62 -9.17 4.56
CA PRO A 260 10.40 -8.78 3.40
C PRO A 260 11.41 -9.87 3.01
N ASN A 261 11.80 -9.87 1.73
CA ASN A 261 12.91 -10.66 1.21
C ASN A 261 14.14 -9.78 0.89
N CYS A 262 13.98 -8.46 0.96
CA CYS A 262 15.07 -7.51 0.84
C CYS A 262 15.13 -6.60 2.07
N TYR A 263 16.33 -6.36 2.57
CA TYR A 263 16.62 -5.41 3.64
C TYR A 263 17.56 -4.33 3.11
N ILE A 264 17.18 -3.08 3.25
CA ILE A 264 18.04 -1.92 2.93
C ILE A 264 18.81 -1.56 4.20
N VAL A 265 20.13 -1.55 4.12
CA VAL A 265 21.02 -1.31 5.27
C VAL A 265 22.09 -0.30 4.88
N LYS A 266 22.36 0.66 5.76
CA LYS A 266 23.45 1.61 5.55
C LYS A 266 24.80 0.98 5.90
N SER A 267 25.84 1.47 5.24
CA SER A 267 27.24 1.08 5.53
C SER A 267 27.55 1.20 7.03
N GLY A 268 28.26 0.23 7.60
CA GLY A 268 28.64 0.19 9.01
C GLY A 268 27.52 -0.19 9.98
N GLN A 269 26.31 -0.44 9.49
CA GLN A 269 25.16 -0.79 10.35
C GLN A 269 24.88 -2.29 10.37
N SER A 270 23.97 -2.68 11.25
CA SER A 270 23.49 -4.05 11.36
C SER A 270 21.98 -4.11 11.14
N VAL A 271 21.51 -5.26 10.65
CA VAL A 271 20.09 -5.58 10.52
C VAL A 271 19.80 -6.91 11.20
N THR A 272 18.62 -7.04 11.81
CA THR A 272 18.14 -8.30 12.37
C THR A 272 17.05 -8.89 11.48
N ILE A 273 17.28 -10.10 10.99
CA ILE A 273 16.40 -10.84 10.09
C ILE A 273 15.69 -11.93 10.88
N PRO A 274 14.35 -11.91 10.97
CA PRO A 274 13.57 -13.00 11.55
C PRO A 274 13.67 -14.27 10.69
N LEU A 275 14.06 -15.39 11.28
CA LEU A 275 14.23 -16.67 10.55
C LEU A 275 12.92 -17.45 10.39
N VAL A 276 11.86 -16.99 11.03
CA VAL A 276 10.54 -17.63 11.03
C VAL A 276 9.99 -17.88 9.62
N LYS A 277 10.27 -17.00 8.66
CA LYS A 277 9.84 -17.18 7.26
C LYS A 277 10.38 -18.49 6.67
N ALA A 278 11.62 -18.85 6.96
CA ALA A 278 12.21 -20.09 6.49
C ALA A 278 11.52 -21.34 7.06
N TYR A 279 11.08 -21.30 8.32
CA TYR A 279 10.35 -22.41 8.94
C TYR A 279 8.92 -22.50 8.39
N GLU A 280 8.20 -21.37 8.38
CA GLU A 280 6.78 -21.32 8.02
C GLU A 280 6.52 -21.63 6.55
N LEU A 281 7.36 -21.16 5.62
CA LEU A 281 7.25 -21.50 4.20
C LEU A 281 7.27 -23.02 3.98
N TRP A 282 8.26 -23.72 4.58
CA TRP A 282 8.34 -25.15 4.43
C TRP A 282 7.20 -25.90 5.11
N ARG A 283 6.64 -25.36 6.18
CA ARG A 283 5.48 -25.93 6.85
C ARG A 283 4.18 -25.73 6.07
N GLN A 284 3.95 -24.55 5.51
CA GLN A 284 2.68 -24.15 4.92
C GLN A 284 2.56 -24.50 3.43
N GLU A 285 3.62 -24.32 2.66
CA GLU A 285 3.57 -24.39 1.21
C GLU A 285 3.34 -25.82 0.67
N ALA A 286 2.48 -25.92 -0.35
CA ALA A 286 2.08 -27.20 -0.94
C ALA A 286 3.26 -27.94 -1.61
N TRP A 287 4.22 -27.22 -2.16
CA TRP A 287 5.41 -27.80 -2.80
C TRP A 287 6.37 -28.44 -1.80
N SER A 288 6.31 -28.11 -0.51
CA SER A 288 7.20 -28.68 0.51
C SER A 288 6.84 -30.12 0.85
N THR A 289 7.84 -30.97 0.82
CA THR A 289 7.76 -32.37 1.30
C THR A 289 8.30 -32.55 2.72
N GLU A 290 8.90 -31.50 3.29
CA GLU A 290 9.54 -31.50 4.60
C GLU A 290 8.79 -30.53 5.53
N LYS A 291 7.63 -30.96 6.04
CA LYS A 291 6.72 -30.12 6.82
C LYS A 291 7.19 -29.82 8.24
N SER A 292 8.05 -30.66 8.81
CA SER A 292 8.66 -30.44 10.11
C SER A 292 10.15 -30.11 9.93
N LEU A 293 10.54 -28.92 10.37
CA LEU A 293 11.92 -28.47 10.38
C LEU A 293 12.38 -28.34 11.83
N ASP A 294 13.03 -29.38 12.33
CA ASP A 294 13.62 -29.38 13.67
C ASP A 294 15.12 -29.12 13.59
N GLY A 295 15.63 -28.34 14.52
CA GLY A 295 17.04 -28.09 14.70
C GLY A 295 17.41 -26.61 14.64
N ALA A 296 18.58 -26.31 15.17
CA ALA A 296 19.13 -24.97 15.22
C ALA A 296 19.38 -24.43 13.80
N PRO A 297 18.99 -23.17 13.51
CA PRO A 297 19.31 -22.53 12.24
C PRO A 297 20.79 -22.11 12.20
N GLU A 298 21.39 -22.18 11.01
CA GLU A 298 22.70 -21.63 10.69
C GLU A 298 22.54 -20.57 9.59
N ALA A 299 22.69 -19.29 9.93
CA ALA A 299 22.72 -18.24 8.93
C ALA A 299 24.15 -17.93 8.48
N TYR A 300 24.31 -17.63 7.20
CA TYR A 300 25.62 -17.36 6.61
C TYR A 300 25.52 -16.46 5.38
N LEU A 301 26.63 -15.78 5.06
CA LEU A 301 26.77 -15.09 3.78
C LEU A 301 26.79 -16.12 2.65
N LEU A 302 25.84 -16.08 1.74
CA LEU A 302 25.87 -16.91 0.53
C LEU A 302 26.82 -16.31 -0.51
N TRP A 303 26.62 -15.03 -0.80
CA TRP A 303 27.48 -14.22 -1.68
C TRP A 303 27.32 -12.72 -1.44
N SER A 304 28.32 -11.95 -1.82
CA SER A 304 28.25 -10.50 -1.99
C SER A 304 28.94 -10.07 -3.28
N ASP A 305 28.47 -8.96 -3.91
CA ASP A 305 29.09 -8.38 -5.10
C ASP A 305 30.23 -7.40 -4.78
N THR A 306 30.48 -7.18 -3.49
CA THR A 306 31.61 -6.38 -2.98
C THR A 306 32.37 -7.21 -1.97
N GLU A 307 33.67 -7.37 -2.19
CA GLU A 307 34.54 -8.18 -1.32
C GLU A 307 34.56 -7.61 0.10
N GLY A 308 34.30 -8.48 1.11
CA GLY A 308 34.26 -8.12 2.52
C GLY A 308 33.13 -7.14 2.88
N LEU A 309 32.06 -7.08 2.10
CA LEU A 309 30.85 -6.29 2.41
C LEU A 309 30.23 -6.73 3.73
N VAL A 310 30.15 -8.05 3.94
CA VAL A 310 29.80 -8.67 5.22
C VAL A 310 31.08 -9.33 5.74
N PRO A 311 31.61 -8.92 6.91
CA PRO A 311 32.79 -9.54 7.53
C PRO A 311 32.56 -11.02 7.79
N THR A 312 33.64 -11.80 7.96
CA THR A 312 33.57 -13.26 8.19
C THR A 312 32.73 -13.61 9.42
N ASP A 313 32.79 -12.79 10.46
CA ASP A 313 32.00 -12.89 11.69
C ASP A 313 30.73 -12.00 11.68
N GLY A 314 30.42 -11.40 10.53
CA GLY A 314 29.34 -10.44 10.37
C GLY A 314 27.92 -11.04 10.38
N VAL A 315 27.79 -12.38 10.38
CA VAL A 315 26.49 -13.05 10.47
C VAL A 315 26.44 -13.86 11.76
N GLN A 316 25.53 -13.48 12.66
CA GLN A 316 25.36 -14.14 13.95
C GLN A 316 23.91 -14.57 14.13
N VAL A 317 23.70 -15.79 14.64
CA VAL A 317 22.38 -16.33 14.91
C VAL A 317 22.07 -16.22 16.40
N ASN A 318 20.95 -15.58 16.73
CA ASN A 318 20.36 -15.61 18.06
C ASN A 318 19.32 -16.75 18.09
N ALA A 319 19.82 -17.95 18.44
CA ALA A 319 19.01 -19.16 18.42
C ALA A 319 18.11 -19.27 19.66
N VAL A 320 16.83 -19.57 19.46
CA VAL A 320 15.83 -19.80 20.51
C VAL A 320 15.48 -21.29 20.51
N SER A 321 16.13 -22.07 21.39
CA SER A 321 16.01 -23.54 21.41
C SER A 321 14.65 -24.06 21.84
N SER A 322 13.86 -23.26 22.56
CA SER A 322 12.45 -23.57 22.91
C SER A 322 11.49 -23.41 21.74
N ASP A 323 11.85 -22.60 20.75
CA ASP A 323 11.11 -22.38 19.52
C ASP A 323 12.06 -21.86 18.43
N TRP A 324 12.62 -22.76 17.63
CA TRP A 324 13.57 -22.43 16.57
C TRP A 324 13.04 -21.41 15.57
N ALA A 325 11.73 -21.36 15.35
CA ALA A 325 11.11 -20.38 14.45
C ALA A 325 11.21 -18.94 14.97
N SER A 326 11.34 -18.74 16.27
CA SER A 326 11.56 -17.43 16.90
C SER A 326 13.02 -16.95 16.82
N SER A 327 13.92 -17.73 16.24
CA SER A 327 15.33 -17.34 16.08
C SER A 327 15.48 -16.20 15.08
N THR A 328 16.57 -15.43 15.24
CA THR A 328 16.93 -14.32 14.35
C THR A 328 18.37 -14.43 13.89
N ALA A 329 18.70 -13.82 12.75
CA ALA A 329 20.06 -13.58 12.30
C ALA A 329 20.36 -12.08 12.35
N THR A 330 21.42 -11.69 13.06
CA THR A 330 21.97 -10.34 13.00
C THR A 330 23.08 -10.30 11.98
N VAL A 331 22.95 -9.41 11.00
CA VAL A 331 23.94 -9.21 9.93
C VAL A 331 24.55 -7.83 10.07
N THR A 332 25.86 -7.78 10.24
CA THR A 332 26.65 -6.55 10.33
C THR A 332 27.37 -6.28 9.02
N VAL A 333 27.31 -5.07 8.55
CA VAL A 333 27.93 -4.61 7.31
C VAL A 333 29.20 -3.83 7.61
N ALA A 334 30.23 -4.04 6.80
CA ALA A 334 31.50 -3.32 6.93
C ALA A 334 31.31 -1.80 6.67
N GLU A 335 31.96 -0.98 7.47
CA GLU A 335 31.96 0.46 7.30
C GLU A 335 32.63 0.88 5.98
N GLY A 336 32.09 1.90 5.31
CA GLY A 336 32.61 2.42 4.04
C GLY A 336 32.32 1.54 2.82
N LYS A 337 31.58 0.42 2.97
CA LYS A 337 31.24 -0.47 1.86
C LYS A 337 29.77 -0.40 1.50
N THR A 338 29.47 -0.49 0.21
CA THR A 338 28.13 -0.59 -0.37
C THR A 338 28.09 -1.72 -1.39
N GLY A 339 26.92 -2.20 -1.74
CA GLY A 339 26.72 -3.30 -2.68
C GLY A 339 25.56 -4.21 -2.29
N ASN A 340 25.57 -5.42 -2.83
CA ASN A 340 24.54 -6.42 -2.59
C ASN A 340 25.13 -7.66 -1.95
N ALA A 341 24.42 -8.23 -0.99
CA ALA A 341 24.72 -9.52 -0.43
C ALA A 341 23.46 -10.39 -0.34
N VAL A 342 23.65 -11.70 -0.30
CA VAL A 342 22.57 -12.64 -0.02
C VAL A 342 22.94 -13.42 1.23
N ILE A 343 22.06 -13.37 2.21
CA ILE A 343 22.14 -14.14 3.45
C ILE A 343 21.28 -15.37 3.30
N ALA A 344 21.82 -16.52 3.62
CA ALA A 344 21.12 -17.80 3.56
C ALA A 344 20.99 -18.39 4.96
N VAL A 345 19.94 -19.20 5.18
CA VAL A 345 19.78 -19.99 6.39
C VAL A 345 19.69 -21.47 6.05
N LYS A 346 20.49 -22.30 6.73
CA LYS A 346 20.37 -23.75 6.77
C LYS A 346 19.59 -24.18 8.00
N ILE A 347 18.72 -25.16 7.81
CA ILE A 347 18.01 -25.86 8.87
C ILE A 347 18.07 -27.35 8.51
N ALA A 348 18.45 -28.21 9.44
CA ALA A 348 18.66 -29.64 9.18
C ALA A 348 19.62 -29.90 7.99
N GLY A 349 20.72 -29.13 7.92
CA GLY A 349 21.79 -29.29 6.93
C GLY A 349 21.51 -28.83 5.51
N SER A 350 20.31 -28.27 5.23
CA SER A 350 19.93 -27.77 3.90
C SER A 350 19.53 -26.30 3.93
N CYS A 351 19.84 -25.53 2.89
CA CYS A 351 19.34 -24.17 2.74
C CYS A 351 17.80 -24.19 2.66
N ARG A 352 17.16 -23.33 3.45
CA ARG A 352 15.71 -23.24 3.56
C ARG A 352 15.16 -21.93 3.08
N TRP A 353 15.92 -20.85 3.13
CA TRP A 353 15.56 -19.55 2.58
C TRP A 353 16.79 -18.65 2.43
N THR A 354 16.60 -17.56 1.67
CA THR A 354 17.61 -16.51 1.49
C THR A 354 16.95 -15.13 1.53
N TRP A 355 17.73 -14.14 1.92
CA TRP A 355 17.33 -12.72 1.92
C TRP A 355 18.37 -11.90 1.18
N HIS A 356 17.90 -10.95 0.38
CA HIS A 356 18.73 -9.93 -0.24
C HIS A 356 19.05 -8.84 0.79
N LEU A 357 20.32 -8.54 0.96
CA LEU A 357 20.83 -7.40 1.73
C LEU A 357 21.33 -6.35 0.75
N TRP A 358 20.60 -5.25 0.65
CA TRP A 358 20.97 -4.12 -0.20
C TRP A 358 21.65 -3.05 0.64
N VAL A 359 22.99 -2.98 0.57
CA VAL A 359 23.80 -2.05 1.36
C VAL A 359 23.98 -0.76 0.57
N THR A 360 23.29 0.27 1.01
CA THR A 360 23.19 1.55 0.28
C THR A 360 22.73 2.66 1.23
N ASP A 361 23.03 3.92 0.87
CA ASP A 361 22.44 5.10 1.52
C ASP A 361 21.08 5.49 0.92
N TYR A 362 20.61 4.75 -0.09
CA TYR A 362 19.32 4.99 -0.72
C TYR A 362 18.17 4.77 0.27
N ASP A 363 17.32 5.78 0.38
CA ASP A 363 16.06 5.73 1.12
C ASP A 363 14.90 5.88 0.12
N PRO A 364 14.16 4.81 -0.17
CA PRO A 364 13.04 4.89 -1.10
C PRO A 364 11.91 5.80 -0.62
N SER A 365 11.80 6.07 0.67
CA SER A 365 10.79 7.01 1.20
C SER A 365 11.14 8.46 0.89
N ALA A 366 12.44 8.78 0.76
CA ALA A 366 12.94 10.12 0.47
C ALA A 366 13.21 10.35 -1.02
N SER A 367 13.32 9.29 -1.82
CA SER A 367 13.73 9.36 -3.23
C SER A 367 12.96 8.35 -4.08
N SER A 368 11.70 8.64 -4.29
CA SER A 368 10.77 7.89 -5.13
C SER A 368 10.25 8.77 -6.28
N VAL A 369 9.55 8.17 -7.24
CA VAL A 369 8.89 8.86 -8.35
C VAL A 369 7.39 8.64 -8.24
N THR A 370 6.64 9.71 -8.01
CA THR A 370 5.17 9.67 -7.97
C THR A 370 4.60 9.95 -9.35
N PHE A 371 3.75 9.06 -9.84
CA PHE A 371 3.06 9.22 -11.12
C PHE A 371 1.80 10.08 -10.97
N ALA A 372 1.26 10.55 -12.09
CA ALA A 372 0.08 11.43 -12.11
C ALA A 372 -1.18 10.78 -11.49
N ASP A 373 -1.25 9.46 -11.43
CA ASP A 373 -2.31 8.67 -10.79
C ASP A 373 -2.06 8.40 -9.29
N GLY A 374 -1.00 9.00 -8.73
CA GLY A 374 -0.63 8.86 -7.32
C GLY A 374 0.21 7.62 -7.00
N LEU A 375 0.54 6.78 -7.99
CA LEU A 375 1.39 5.62 -7.78
C LEU A 375 2.84 6.04 -7.57
N GLU A 376 3.49 5.44 -6.57
CA GLU A 376 4.85 5.78 -6.16
C GLU A 376 5.80 4.62 -6.42
N PHE A 377 6.79 4.82 -7.31
CA PHE A 377 7.83 3.84 -7.63
C PHE A 377 9.17 4.23 -7.03
N MET A 378 9.99 3.25 -6.72
CA MET A 378 11.42 3.52 -6.47
C MET A 378 12.04 4.23 -7.67
N ASP A 379 13.01 5.14 -7.44
CA ASP A 379 13.72 5.85 -8.52
C ASP A 379 14.72 4.97 -9.29
N ARG A 380 15.01 3.77 -8.77
CA ARG A 380 16.00 2.81 -9.27
C ARG A 380 15.56 1.36 -9.14
N ASN A 381 16.23 0.46 -9.85
CA ASN A 381 16.00 -0.96 -9.75
C ASN A 381 16.52 -1.50 -8.41
N LEU A 382 15.91 -2.57 -7.92
CA LEU A 382 16.27 -3.25 -6.70
C LEU A 382 17.72 -3.75 -6.75
N GLY A 383 18.54 -3.36 -5.78
CA GLY A 383 19.97 -3.66 -5.74
C GLY A 383 20.86 -2.73 -6.59
N ALA A 384 20.34 -1.65 -7.16
CA ALA A 384 21.14 -0.70 -7.91
C ALA A 384 22.06 0.14 -7.01
N SER A 385 23.33 0.27 -7.38
CA SER A 385 24.31 1.08 -6.66
C SER A 385 24.24 2.56 -7.01
N THR A 386 23.55 2.92 -8.08
CA THR A 386 23.37 4.30 -8.57
C THR A 386 22.04 4.47 -9.28
N SER A 387 21.51 5.69 -9.31
CA SER A 387 20.38 6.09 -10.17
C SER A 387 20.82 6.59 -11.55
N ASP A 388 22.13 6.75 -11.81
CA ASP A 388 22.62 7.14 -13.12
C ASP A 388 22.48 5.98 -14.11
N VAL A 389 21.48 6.09 -14.97
CA VAL A 389 21.13 5.05 -15.95
C VAL A 389 22.19 4.77 -17.02
N ARG A 390 23.25 5.59 -17.09
CA ARG A 390 24.39 5.38 -17.99
C ARG A 390 25.39 4.36 -17.46
N GLU A 391 25.31 4.04 -16.17
CA GLU A 391 26.20 3.12 -15.49
C GLU A 391 25.55 1.74 -15.28
N ALA A 392 26.33 0.67 -15.42
CA ALA A 392 25.87 -0.69 -15.17
C ALA A 392 25.40 -0.91 -13.71
N GLY A 393 25.88 -0.08 -12.78
CA GLY A 393 25.42 -0.06 -11.40
C GLY A 393 23.93 0.26 -11.23
N SER A 394 23.32 0.94 -12.20
CA SER A 394 21.88 1.25 -12.21
C SER A 394 21.01 0.06 -12.59
N TYR A 395 21.57 -1.02 -13.14
CA TYR A 395 20.82 -2.19 -13.58
C TYR A 395 20.23 -2.97 -12.40
N GLY A 396 20.91 -2.93 -11.25
CA GLY A 396 20.51 -3.65 -10.05
C GLY A 396 20.78 -5.16 -10.12
N CYS A 397 20.03 -5.90 -9.33
CA CYS A 397 20.04 -7.36 -9.31
C CYS A 397 18.96 -7.93 -10.25
N TYR A 398 19.16 -9.18 -10.67
CA TYR A 398 18.25 -9.89 -11.57
C TYR A 398 17.53 -11.01 -10.82
N TYR A 399 16.23 -11.08 -10.96
CA TYR A 399 15.39 -12.09 -10.31
C TYR A 399 14.80 -13.00 -11.35
N GLN A 400 15.02 -14.30 -11.22
CA GLN A 400 14.31 -15.29 -12.03
C GLN A 400 12.84 -15.29 -11.61
N ALA A 401 11.92 -15.28 -12.55
CA ALA A 401 10.50 -15.09 -12.24
C ALA A 401 10.03 -15.99 -11.10
N CYS A 402 9.26 -15.44 -10.17
CA CYS A 402 8.72 -16.15 -9.01
C CYS A 402 9.76 -16.54 -7.94
N ARG A 403 11.00 -16.04 -8.00
CA ARG A 403 12.02 -16.24 -6.96
C ARG A 403 12.26 -14.97 -6.17
N ALA A 404 12.45 -15.10 -4.88
CA ALA A 404 12.81 -13.98 -3.99
C ALA A 404 14.32 -13.69 -3.98
N ASN A 405 15.18 -14.66 -4.31
CA ASN A 405 16.62 -14.47 -4.29
C ASN A 405 17.16 -13.86 -5.59
N PRO A 406 18.06 -12.87 -5.49
CA PRO A 406 18.68 -12.22 -6.64
C PRO A 406 19.85 -13.01 -7.20
N PHE A 407 20.13 -12.73 -8.48
CA PHE A 407 21.39 -12.99 -9.15
C PHE A 407 22.15 -11.68 -9.39
N PRO A 408 23.49 -11.70 -9.42
CA PRO A 408 24.28 -10.52 -9.69
C PRO A 408 24.00 -9.96 -11.10
N GLY A 409 24.09 -8.65 -11.26
CA GLY A 409 24.00 -8.00 -12.56
C GLY A 409 25.23 -8.25 -13.44
N PRO A 410 25.27 -7.68 -14.67
CA PRO A 410 26.41 -7.78 -15.54
C PRO A 410 27.62 -7.01 -14.98
N GLU A 411 28.82 -7.40 -15.40
CA GLU A 411 30.08 -6.79 -14.97
C GLU A 411 30.20 -5.32 -15.44
N SER A 412 29.71 -5.04 -16.63
CA SER A 412 29.70 -3.69 -17.23
C SER A 412 28.52 -3.53 -18.21
N ASN A 413 28.32 -2.32 -18.71
CA ASN A 413 27.35 -2.07 -19.78
C ASN A 413 27.68 -2.96 -20.99
N ASN A 414 26.66 -3.62 -21.54
CA ASN A 414 26.76 -4.55 -22.68
C ASN A 414 27.60 -5.82 -22.40
N SER A 415 28.02 -6.08 -21.17
CA SER A 415 28.72 -7.31 -20.82
C SER A 415 27.77 -8.52 -20.87
N VAL A 416 28.30 -9.64 -21.37
CA VAL A 416 27.64 -10.94 -21.27
C VAL A 416 28.08 -11.74 -20.03
N ALA A 417 29.08 -11.23 -19.29
CA ALA A 417 29.59 -11.81 -18.07
C ALA A 417 28.83 -11.24 -16.85
N MET A 418 28.56 -12.10 -15.88
CA MET A 418 28.07 -11.68 -14.57
C MET A 418 29.17 -10.97 -13.79
N ARG A 419 28.78 -10.03 -12.96
CA ARG A 419 29.64 -9.39 -11.96
C ARG A 419 30.20 -10.48 -11.02
N LYS A 420 31.46 -10.30 -10.62
CA LYS A 420 32.08 -11.17 -9.63
C LYS A 420 31.33 -11.12 -8.31
N ILE A 421 31.24 -12.27 -7.66
CA ILE A 421 30.67 -12.41 -6.33
C ILE A 421 31.63 -13.18 -5.43
N TYR A 422 31.56 -12.90 -4.14
CA TYR A 422 32.46 -13.41 -3.12
C TYR A 422 31.66 -14.17 -2.07
N GLY A 423 32.12 -15.36 -1.71
CA GLY A 423 31.56 -16.20 -0.65
C GLY A 423 32.02 -15.77 0.75
N PRO A 424 31.66 -16.55 1.79
CA PRO A 424 31.97 -16.24 3.19
C PRO A 424 33.46 -16.11 3.51
N SER A 425 34.32 -16.85 2.79
CA SER A 425 35.79 -16.81 2.95
C SER A 425 36.45 -15.67 2.16
N GLY A 426 35.71 -14.81 1.46
CA GLY A 426 36.26 -13.86 0.51
C GLY A 426 36.68 -14.46 -0.84
N ALA A 427 36.60 -15.77 -1.00
CA ALA A 427 36.87 -16.42 -2.28
C ALA A 427 35.75 -16.13 -3.30
N GLU A 428 36.14 -16.07 -4.58
CA GLU A 428 35.18 -15.90 -5.68
C GLU A 428 34.17 -17.07 -5.69
N ALA A 429 32.89 -16.74 -5.63
CA ALA A 429 31.78 -17.67 -5.82
C ALA A 429 31.25 -17.57 -7.23
N LYS A 430 30.50 -18.57 -7.69
CA LYS A 430 29.94 -18.59 -9.05
C LYS A 430 28.48 -19.02 -9.03
N VAL A 431 27.68 -18.35 -9.83
CA VAL A 431 26.35 -18.81 -10.21
C VAL A 431 26.53 -20.01 -11.15
N THR A 432 25.92 -21.12 -10.83
CA THR A 432 25.84 -22.28 -11.70
C THR A 432 24.60 -22.23 -12.56
N ALA A 433 24.62 -22.79 -13.76
CA ALA A 433 23.48 -22.85 -14.66
C ALA A 433 23.24 -24.30 -15.06
N ASP A 434 22.09 -24.85 -14.72
CA ASP A 434 21.73 -26.24 -15.02
C ASP A 434 20.23 -26.40 -15.16
N LYS A 435 19.81 -27.48 -15.80
CA LYS A 435 18.41 -27.90 -15.93
C LYS A 435 18.00 -28.74 -14.73
N ILE A 436 16.78 -28.53 -14.28
CA ILE A 436 16.13 -29.47 -13.35
C ILE A 436 15.29 -30.43 -14.17
N TRP A 437 15.64 -31.71 -14.08
CA TRP A 437 14.90 -32.79 -14.72
C TRP A 437 13.82 -33.28 -13.76
N GLY A 438 12.56 -33.32 -14.21
CA GLY A 438 11.43 -33.83 -13.44
C GLY A 438 10.12 -33.17 -13.86
N ASN A 439 9.02 -33.83 -13.60
CA ASN A 439 7.66 -33.36 -13.92
C ASN A 439 6.95 -32.77 -12.68
N ASP A 440 7.63 -32.71 -11.53
CA ASP A 440 7.08 -32.18 -10.28
C ASP A 440 7.47 -30.71 -10.12
N GLN A 441 6.47 -29.80 -10.16
CA GLN A 441 6.63 -28.37 -9.92
C GLN A 441 7.31 -28.09 -8.57
N GLY A 442 6.92 -28.84 -7.53
CA GLY A 442 7.53 -28.73 -6.20
C GLY A 442 9.01 -29.07 -6.19
N GLN A 443 9.49 -29.96 -7.07
CA GLN A 443 10.89 -30.33 -7.18
C GLN A 443 11.76 -29.15 -7.65
N SER A 444 11.33 -28.40 -8.66
CA SER A 444 12.11 -27.26 -9.15
C SER A 444 12.17 -26.14 -8.11
N ILE A 445 11.07 -25.86 -7.40
CA ILE A 445 11.03 -24.87 -6.33
C ILE A 445 11.94 -25.29 -5.16
N ARG A 446 11.80 -26.52 -4.68
CA ARG A 446 12.65 -27.05 -3.60
C ARG A 446 14.14 -27.01 -3.97
N ARG A 447 14.48 -27.36 -5.21
CA ARG A 447 15.86 -27.33 -5.69
C ARG A 447 16.39 -25.89 -5.74
N ALA A 448 15.61 -24.94 -6.28
CA ALA A 448 16.02 -23.55 -6.35
C ALA A 448 16.22 -22.89 -4.97
N ILE A 449 15.46 -23.31 -3.95
CA ILE A 449 15.63 -22.85 -2.57
C ILE A 449 16.85 -23.51 -1.92
N LYS A 450 17.03 -24.83 -2.09
CA LYS A 450 18.15 -25.57 -1.48
C LYS A 450 19.49 -25.22 -2.11
N ASP A 451 19.47 -24.81 -3.39
CA ASP A 451 20.65 -24.43 -4.16
C ASP A 451 20.46 -23.02 -4.78
N PRO A 452 20.53 -21.97 -3.95
CA PRO A 452 20.13 -20.62 -4.39
C PRO A 452 21.10 -19.98 -5.38
N LEU A 453 22.33 -20.50 -5.55
CA LEU A 453 23.26 -20.10 -6.61
C LEU A 453 22.98 -20.80 -7.95
N LEU A 454 22.03 -21.72 -7.99
CA LEU A 454 21.63 -22.37 -9.23
C LEU A 454 20.67 -21.47 -10.01
N PHE A 455 21.10 -21.01 -11.19
CA PHE A 455 20.23 -20.47 -12.22
C PHE A 455 19.59 -21.64 -12.98
N VAL A 456 18.30 -21.80 -12.85
CA VAL A 456 17.59 -22.92 -13.47
C VAL A 456 17.35 -22.63 -14.95
N THR A 457 18.08 -23.30 -15.83
CA THR A 457 17.95 -23.13 -17.28
C THR A 457 16.78 -23.93 -17.84
N SER A 458 16.22 -23.45 -18.93
CA SER A 458 15.18 -24.14 -19.70
C SER A 458 15.59 -24.21 -21.18
N GLY A 459 15.40 -25.35 -21.82
CA GLY A 459 15.85 -25.59 -23.22
C GLY A 459 14.73 -25.65 -24.25
N SER A 460 13.46 -25.54 -23.85
CA SER A 460 12.31 -25.64 -24.74
C SER A 460 11.18 -24.71 -24.31
N GLU A 461 10.40 -24.26 -25.25
CA GLU A 461 9.17 -23.49 -24.97
C GLU A 461 8.26 -24.25 -23.97
N PRO A 462 7.66 -23.56 -23.02
CA PRO A 462 7.57 -22.09 -22.83
C PRO A 462 8.75 -21.45 -22.09
N TYR A 463 9.90 -22.09 -21.99
CA TYR A 463 11.10 -21.65 -21.28
C TYR A 463 10.82 -21.27 -19.82
N SER A 464 10.02 -22.09 -19.15
CA SER A 464 9.75 -21.93 -17.70
C SER A 464 10.73 -22.78 -16.89
N TRP A 465 11.25 -22.23 -15.81
CA TRP A 465 12.06 -22.99 -14.85
C TRP A 465 11.18 -23.78 -13.86
N ILE A 466 9.91 -23.35 -13.71
CA ILE A 466 8.92 -24.08 -12.93
C ILE A 466 8.27 -25.07 -13.88
N THR A 467 8.44 -26.35 -13.61
CA THR A 467 7.75 -27.39 -14.35
C THR A 467 6.27 -27.39 -13.97
N THR A 468 5.39 -27.22 -14.95
CA THR A 468 3.95 -27.40 -14.76
C THR A 468 3.59 -28.78 -15.26
N ASP A 469 2.90 -29.60 -14.46
CA ASP A 469 2.23 -30.77 -14.99
C ASP A 469 1.25 -30.35 -16.06
N ALA A 470 1.17 -31.09 -17.15
CA ALA A 470 0.24 -30.83 -18.24
C ALA A 470 -1.20 -30.84 -17.70
N GLY A 471 -1.77 -29.67 -17.47
CA GLY A 471 -3.11 -29.48 -16.90
C GLY A 471 -3.17 -28.75 -15.57
N ALA A 472 -2.05 -28.42 -14.91
CA ALA A 472 -2.05 -27.58 -13.73
C ALA A 472 -2.20 -26.11 -14.14
N THR A 473 -3.37 -25.57 -13.90
CA THR A 473 -3.65 -24.15 -14.04
C THR A 473 -2.86 -23.36 -12.99
N ASP A 474 -2.03 -22.43 -13.43
CA ASP A 474 -1.53 -21.20 -12.78
C ASP A 474 -1.13 -21.19 -11.30
N SER A 475 -0.71 -22.31 -10.69
CA SER A 475 -0.23 -22.29 -9.30
C SER A 475 1.01 -21.39 -9.10
N ALA A 476 1.74 -21.04 -10.16
CA ALA A 476 2.83 -20.05 -10.09
C ALA A 476 2.34 -18.59 -10.14
N ALA A 477 1.08 -18.34 -10.40
CA ALA A 477 0.47 -17.01 -10.31
C ALA A 477 0.42 -16.50 -8.87
N GLU A 478 0.52 -17.40 -7.88
CA GLU A 478 0.46 -17.06 -6.45
C GLU A 478 1.82 -16.73 -5.83
N PHE A 479 2.93 -16.94 -6.55
CA PHE A 479 4.27 -16.66 -6.03
C PHE A 479 4.60 -15.17 -5.99
N TRP A 480 4.09 -14.37 -6.91
CA TRP A 480 4.28 -12.93 -6.93
C TRP A 480 2.94 -12.19 -6.87
N PRO A 481 2.92 -10.91 -6.42
CA PRO A 481 1.71 -10.10 -6.44
C PRO A 481 1.06 -10.11 -7.81
N SER A 482 -0.24 -10.37 -7.87
CA SER A 482 -0.98 -10.48 -9.13
C SER A 482 -2.47 -10.20 -8.90
N LYS A 483 -3.25 -10.07 -9.97
CA LYS A 483 -4.72 -10.02 -9.87
C LYS A 483 -5.31 -11.23 -9.14
N HIS A 484 -4.67 -12.40 -9.19
CA HIS A 484 -5.11 -13.61 -8.49
C HIS A 484 -4.84 -13.56 -6.97
N THR A 485 -3.81 -12.82 -6.55
CA THR A 485 -3.52 -12.57 -5.14
C THR A 485 -4.21 -11.31 -4.61
N GLY A 486 -5.04 -10.64 -5.42
CA GLY A 486 -5.67 -9.35 -5.08
C GLY A 486 -4.70 -8.17 -5.10
N GLY A 487 -3.54 -8.31 -5.76
CA GLY A 487 -2.53 -7.25 -5.84
C GLY A 487 -1.74 -7.03 -4.55
N VAL A 488 -1.78 -7.98 -3.61
CA VAL A 488 -1.06 -7.86 -2.33
C VAL A 488 0.28 -8.58 -2.38
N LYS A 489 1.22 -8.15 -1.54
CA LYS A 489 2.54 -8.73 -1.36
C LYS A 489 2.46 -10.22 -1.00
N THR A 490 3.36 -11.02 -1.55
CA THR A 490 3.46 -12.47 -1.30
C THR A 490 4.77 -12.84 -0.61
N ALA A 491 4.85 -14.07 -0.12
CA ALA A 491 6.06 -14.59 0.52
C ALA A 491 7.30 -14.57 -0.38
N TYR A 492 7.10 -14.56 -1.70
CA TYR A 492 8.16 -14.59 -2.71
C TYR A 492 8.46 -13.22 -3.33
N ASP A 493 7.74 -12.18 -2.93
CA ASP A 493 7.97 -10.82 -3.42
C ASP A 493 9.40 -10.36 -3.04
N PRO A 494 10.24 -9.94 -4.02
CA PRO A 494 11.62 -9.59 -3.74
C PRO A 494 11.81 -8.21 -3.10
N CYS A 495 10.78 -7.37 -3.06
CA CYS A 495 10.87 -5.99 -2.60
C CYS A 495 11.00 -5.86 -1.08
N PRO A 496 11.58 -4.76 -0.57
CA PRO A 496 11.67 -4.50 0.85
C PRO A 496 10.29 -4.18 1.46
N GLU A 497 10.27 -4.01 2.78
CA GLU A 497 9.07 -3.64 3.52
C GLU A 497 8.46 -2.32 3.04
N GLY A 498 7.14 -2.28 2.93
CA GLY A 498 6.39 -1.12 2.42
C GLY A 498 6.42 -0.96 0.89
N TRP A 499 7.13 -1.86 0.20
CA TRP A 499 7.26 -1.88 -1.26
C TRP A 499 6.96 -3.28 -1.80
N MET A 500 6.41 -3.36 -3.00
CA MET A 500 6.05 -4.62 -3.64
C MET A 500 6.40 -4.64 -5.13
N LEU A 501 6.43 -5.83 -5.71
CA LEU A 501 6.51 -6.00 -7.15
C LEU A 501 5.23 -5.45 -7.78
N PRO A 502 5.32 -4.59 -8.83
CA PRO A 502 4.11 -4.08 -9.49
C PRO A 502 3.32 -5.20 -10.15
N THR A 503 2.00 -5.07 -10.17
CA THR A 503 1.09 -5.96 -10.91
C THR A 503 0.76 -5.38 -12.27
N TYR A 504 0.22 -6.19 -13.20
CA TYR A 504 -0.29 -5.77 -14.49
C TYR A 504 -1.83 -5.86 -14.52
N GLY A 505 -2.48 -4.86 -15.10
CA GLY A 505 -3.94 -4.79 -15.23
C GLY A 505 -4.42 -3.34 -15.39
N ASP A 506 -5.72 -3.12 -15.56
CA ASP A 506 -6.31 -1.80 -15.86
C ASP A 506 -6.07 -0.77 -14.73
N THR A 507 -5.96 -1.24 -13.48
CA THR A 507 -5.68 -0.41 -12.30
C THR A 507 -4.27 -0.61 -11.75
N SER A 508 -3.42 -1.33 -12.48
CA SER A 508 -2.07 -1.69 -12.04
C SER A 508 -1.10 -0.53 -12.27
N PRO A 509 -0.16 -0.29 -11.35
CA PRO A 509 0.93 0.67 -11.55
C PRO A 509 1.70 0.44 -12.85
N PHE A 510 1.85 -0.82 -13.27
CA PHE A 510 2.59 -1.18 -14.47
C PHE A 510 1.91 -0.73 -15.76
N ALA A 511 0.58 -0.65 -15.79
CA ALA A 511 -0.17 -0.18 -16.96
C ALA A 511 0.11 1.29 -17.26
N SER A 512 0.36 2.11 -16.24
CA SER A 512 0.70 3.53 -16.43
C SER A 512 2.05 3.75 -17.13
N LEU A 513 2.94 2.77 -17.12
CA LEU A 513 4.22 2.79 -17.83
C LEU A 513 4.09 2.54 -19.34
N SER A 514 2.92 2.14 -19.84
CA SER A 514 2.68 1.96 -21.29
C SER A 514 2.91 3.24 -22.10
N ASN A 515 2.75 4.40 -21.48
CA ASN A 515 2.99 5.72 -22.06
C ASN A 515 4.20 6.41 -21.40
N TYR A 516 5.31 5.68 -21.26
CA TYR A 516 6.50 6.16 -20.55
C TYR A 516 7.01 7.50 -21.05
N SER A 517 7.30 8.38 -20.10
CA SER A 517 8.06 9.62 -20.29
C SER A 517 9.03 9.77 -19.12
N SER A 518 10.30 10.02 -19.39
CA SER A 518 11.31 10.22 -18.33
C SER A 518 11.00 11.41 -17.42
N ALA A 519 10.31 12.42 -17.94
CA ALA A 519 9.88 13.58 -17.15
C ALA A 519 8.81 13.24 -16.09
N VAL A 520 7.99 12.20 -16.35
CA VAL A 520 6.88 11.79 -15.47
C VAL A 520 7.23 10.53 -14.66
N HIS A 521 7.94 9.58 -15.28
CA HIS A 521 8.16 8.24 -14.72
C HIS A 521 9.60 8.02 -14.22
N GLY A 522 10.45 9.05 -14.27
CA GLY A 522 11.87 8.94 -13.97
C GLY A 522 12.66 8.19 -15.04
N ASN A 523 13.95 8.07 -14.84
CA ASN A 523 14.82 7.37 -15.77
C ASN A 523 14.80 5.86 -15.53
N ILE A 524 14.69 5.06 -16.59
CA ILE A 524 14.75 3.60 -16.54
C ILE A 524 16.04 3.13 -17.24
N ALA A 525 16.84 2.35 -16.51
CA ALA A 525 18.12 1.84 -17.00
C ALA A 525 17.93 0.81 -18.11
N LYS A 526 18.81 0.80 -19.11
CA LYS A 526 18.82 -0.16 -20.22
C LYS A 526 19.47 -1.48 -19.81
N SER A 527 18.87 -2.13 -18.83
CA SER A 527 19.45 -3.26 -18.11
C SER A 527 19.46 -4.58 -18.90
N GLY A 528 18.71 -4.68 -20.02
CA GLY A 528 18.56 -5.96 -20.71
C GLY A 528 17.91 -7.03 -19.84
N ARG A 529 18.36 -8.28 -20.00
CA ARG A 529 17.88 -9.45 -19.26
C ARG A 529 18.98 -10.50 -19.11
N LEU A 530 18.85 -11.39 -18.14
CA LEU A 530 19.53 -12.66 -18.07
C LEU A 530 18.57 -13.72 -18.64
N LYS A 531 18.92 -14.29 -19.79
CA LYS A 531 18.07 -15.23 -20.53
C LYS A 531 17.93 -16.57 -19.82
N PHE A 532 16.91 -17.32 -20.21
CA PHE A 532 16.61 -18.66 -19.75
C PHE A 532 17.77 -19.68 -19.93
N ASN A 533 18.79 -19.34 -20.68
CA ASN A 533 20.02 -20.14 -20.86
C ASN A 533 21.21 -19.66 -19.98
N GLY A 534 21.00 -18.66 -19.13
CA GLY A 534 22.03 -18.12 -18.22
C GLY A 534 22.95 -17.07 -18.85
N GLN A 535 22.63 -16.51 -20.02
CA GLN A 535 23.43 -15.49 -20.71
C GLN A 535 22.73 -14.12 -20.69
N PHE A 536 23.49 -13.06 -20.45
CA PHE A 536 22.98 -11.70 -20.60
C PHE A 536 22.71 -11.35 -22.06
N ASP A 537 21.66 -10.53 -22.28
CA ASP A 537 21.19 -10.08 -23.57
C ASP A 537 20.56 -8.68 -23.48
N ALA A 538 20.65 -7.93 -24.57
CA ALA A 538 20.02 -6.61 -24.77
C ALA A 538 20.45 -5.50 -23.78
N GLY A 539 21.49 -5.70 -22.98
CA GLY A 539 22.06 -4.63 -22.16
C GLY A 539 22.48 -3.42 -23.00
N GLY A 540 22.22 -2.21 -22.52
CA GLY A 540 22.52 -0.95 -23.22
C GLY A 540 21.54 -0.57 -24.33
N SER A 541 20.61 -1.43 -24.74
CA SER A 541 19.66 -1.17 -25.84
C SER A 541 18.19 -1.27 -25.45
N ALA A 542 17.89 -2.14 -24.50
CA ALA A 542 16.53 -2.37 -23.99
C ALA A 542 16.53 -2.66 -22.50
N THR A 543 15.37 -2.62 -21.88
CA THR A 543 15.12 -3.18 -20.56
C THR A 543 13.86 -4.03 -20.55
N MET A 544 13.83 -4.96 -19.64
CA MET A 544 12.64 -5.68 -19.24
C MET A 544 12.57 -5.62 -17.72
N LEU A 545 11.43 -5.18 -17.18
CA LEU A 545 11.17 -5.14 -15.75
C LEU A 545 10.03 -6.10 -15.41
N TRP A 546 10.19 -6.89 -14.37
CA TRP A 546 9.13 -7.81 -13.96
C TRP A 546 7.89 -7.09 -13.44
N CYS A 547 6.74 -7.67 -13.72
CA CYS A 547 5.51 -7.52 -12.96
C CYS A 547 4.95 -8.90 -12.56
N GLY A 548 4.06 -8.91 -11.56
CA GLY A 548 3.70 -10.13 -10.86
C GLY A 548 2.68 -11.02 -11.55
N ASP A 549 1.86 -10.48 -12.46
CA ASP A 549 0.80 -11.26 -13.09
C ASP A 549 1.34 -12.40 -13.94
N ALA A 550 0.68 -13.54 -13.85
CA ALA A 550 1.03 -14.73 -14.61
C ALA A 550 -0.10 -15.12 -15.59
N THR A 551 0.29 -15.66 -16.74
CA THR A 551 -0.62 -16.19 -17.74
C THR A 551 -0.12 -17.58 -18.16
N GLY A 552 -0.70 -18.63 -17.59
CA GLY A 552 -0.22 -20.00 -17.79
C GLY A 552 1.27 -20.14 -17.39
N PRO A 553 2.11 -20.74 -18.22
CA PRO A 553 3.54 -20.95 -17.93
C PRO A 553 4.40 -19.69 -18.09
N LYS A 554 3.79 -18.54 -18.37
CA LYS A 554 4.46 -17.26 -18.62
C LYS A 554 4.06 -16.22 -17.56
N THR A 555 4.71 -15.07 -17.55
CA THR A 555 4.44 -13.98 -16.63
C THR A 555 4.53 -12.63 -17.36
N CYS A 556 4.25 -11.55 -16.67
CA CYS A 556 4.29 -10.21 -17.24
C CYS A 556 5.64 -9.54 -17.08
N ALA A 557 6.03 -8.77 -18.07
CA ALA A 557 7.17 -7.87 -17.99
C ALA A 557 6.87 -6.57 -18.75
N LEU A 558 7.39 -5.47 -18.29
CA LEU A 558 7.48 -4.25 -19.08
C LEU A 558 8.71 -4.35 -19.99
N TYR A 559 8.50 -4.38 -21.30
CA TYR A 559 9.56 -4.24 -22.29
C TYR A 559 9.69 -2.78 -22.72
N MET A 560 10.91 -2.27 -22.74
CA MET A 560 11.23 -0.95 -23.27
C MET A 560 12.48 -1.03 -24.14
N SER A 561 12.46 -0.33 -25.28
CA SER A 561 13.63 -0.15 -26.14
C SER A 561 13.83 1.31 -26.50
N TRP A 562 15.05 1.66 -26.94
CA TRP A 562 15.43 3.00 -27.34
C TRP A 562 15.99 3.00 -28.76
N ASP A 563 15.83 4.14 -29.45
CA ASP A 563 16.46 4.39 -30.74
C ASP A 563 17.95 4.78 -30.58
N SER A 564 18.63 4.96 -31.70
CA SER A 564 20.04 5.36 -31.73
C SER A 564 20.29 6.79 -31.17
N SER A 565 19.26 7.59 -31.07
CA SER A 565 19.28 8.94 -30.48
C SER A 565 18.89 8.93 -28.98
N ASN A 566 18.75 7.75 -28.41
CA ASN A 566 18.42 7.54 -26.99
C ASN A 566 17.00 7.95 -26.59
N ASN A 567 16.07 8.04 -27.56
CA ASN A 567 14.66 8.25 -27.27
C ASN A 567 13.96 6.91 -27.08
N PRO A 568 12.93 6.81 -26.20
CA PRO A 568 12.09 5.63 -26.11
C PRO A 568 11.47 5.33 -27.48
N LYS A 569 11.71 4.12 -27.98
CA LYS A 569 11.20 3.65 -29.28
C LYS A 569 9.95 2.81 -29.11
N GLU A 570 9.94 1.98 -28.11
CA GLU A 570 8.86 1.06 -27.81
C GLU A 570 8.70 0.92 -26.30
N VAL A 571 7.48 0.99 -25.83
CA VAL A 571 7.09 0.70 -24.45
C VAL A 571 5.90 -0.25 -24.52
N ASN A 572 6.11 -1.50 -24.15
CA ASN A 572 5.11 -2.56 -24.31
C ASN A 572 5.06 -3.45 -23.06
N PRO A 573 3.98 -3.40 -22.29
CA PRO A 573 3.71 -4.41 -21.28
C PRO A 573 3.40 -5.74 -21.94
N ASP A 574 4.26 -6.74 -21.74
CA ASP A 574 4.12 -8.08 -22.33
C ASP A 574 3.64 -9.08 -21.28
N THR A 575 2.48 -9.70 -21.52
CA THR A 575 1.89 -10.72 -20.66
C THR A 575 2.37 -12.15 -20.97
N ASN A 576 3.30 -12.31 -21.89
CA ASN A 576 3.77 -13.62 -22.35
C ASN A 576 5.28 -13.84 -22.17
N TYR A 577 5.87 -13.22 -21.14
CA TYR A 577 7.30 -13.31 -20.90
C TYR A 577 7.70 -14.63 -20.23
N SER A 578 8.76 -15.24 -20.71
CA SER A 578 9.19 -16.56 -20.24
C SER A 578 9.75 -16.52 -18.82
N ARG A 579 9.25 -17.34 -17.91
CA ARG A 579 9.68 -17.43 -16.51
C ARG A 579 11.13 -17.89 -16.31
N GLY A 580 11.72 -18.52 -17.30
CA GLY A 580 13.14 -18.92 -17.26
C GLY A 580 14.11 -17.76 -17.29
N ASN A 581 13.69 -16.57 -17.75
CA ASN A 581 14.53 -15.39 -17.71
C ASN A 581 14.67 -14.84 -16.26
N ALA A 582 15.73 -14.07 -16.03
CA ALA A 582 15.80 -13.18 -14.87
C ALA A 582 15.87 -11.73 -15.34
N LEU A 583 15.07 -10.89 -14.73
CA LEU A 583 14.96 -9.47 -15.03
C LEU A 583 15.16 -8.65 -13.75
N PRO A 584 15.55 -7.39 -13.88
CA PRO A 584 15.48 -6.45 -12.77
C PRO A 584 14.04 -6.22 -12.30
N VAL A 585 13.94 -5.75 -11.07
CA VAL A 585 12.68 -5.36 -10.43
C VAL A 585 12.74 -3.89 -10.08
N ARG A 586 11.67 -3.15 -10.35
CA ARG A 586 11.45 -1.81 -9.84
C ARG A 586 10.21 -1.83 -8.97
N CYS A 587 10.40 -1.72 -7.67
CA CYS A 587 9.31 -1.85 -6.72
C CYS A 587 8.38 -0.63 -6.75
N VAL A 588 7.09 -0.88 -6.49
CA VAL A 588 6.06 0.12 -6.25
C VAL A 588 5.70 0.13 -4.77
N LYS A 589 5.30 1.26 -4.24
CA LYS A 589 4.87 1.39 -2.85
C LYS A 589 3.59 0.61 -2.63
N GLU A 590 3.54 -0.13 -1.54
CA GLU A 590 2.30 -0.81 -1.14
C GLU A 590 1.20 0.22 -0.83
N THR A 591 0.01 0.00 -1.38
CA THR A 591 -1.21 0.76 -1.05
C THR A 591 -2.04 -0.05 -0.07
N PHE A 592 -2.30 0.51 1.10
CA PHE A 592 -3.03 -0.12 2.20
C PHE A 592 -4.47 0.38 2.31
#